data_48769ebb5f8a16be1a13ae346ae3d256
#
_entry.id   48769ebb5f8a16be1a13ae346ae3d256
#
_cell.length_a   1.000
_cell.length_b   1.000
_cell.length_c   1.000
_cell.angle_alpha   90.00
_cell.angle_beta   90.00
_cell.angle_gamma   90.00
#
_symmetry.space_group_name_H-M   'P 1'
#
loop_
_entity.id
_entity.type
_entity.pdbx_description
1 polymer ?
#
loop_
_entity_poly.entity_id
_entity_poly.type
_entity_poly.pdbx_seq_one_letter_code
_entity_poly.pdbx_strand_id
1 'polypeptide(L)'
;ILLKSTIFDLLRICGLSKNERLIKFLNLQLKLYSQEDVYSTAALYGSTVLQMCQQPHGLWHLKKSMQSLSESLESSLIKTGVNLIFGQEVNSITFDDVNMCWQLSANSKKKSFIYQAKDVIYTAPPQSLLKHLKDPLERKKNYKNRLNNLPDPSGAVVFYSALKKEHIKKTFSNHYQFVSKEFCSLFVSISDDGDGRAPKGEVTLIASIFTKTKDWFDLDKQTYLKKKNGFMKKISLELESQFDIDPEKWLHRELATPLGFEKWTKRPNGIVGGLGQNPDIFGLFGLSSRTPFEGLWLCGDSIYPGEGTAGVSQSALMVSRQILASKGIENFSL
;
A
#
# COMPACT_ATOMS: atom_id res chain seq x y z
N ILE A 1 -23.20 2.33 -16.65
CA ILE A 1 -23.48 3.26 -15.53
C ILE A 1 -22.57 2.94 -14.35
N LEU A 2 -22.51 1.72 -13.83
CA LEU A 2 -21.71 1.38 -12.64
C LEU A 2 -20.19 1.59 -12.77
N LEU A 3 -19.64 1.54 -13.95
CA LEU A 3 -18.19 1.70 -14.18
C LEU A 3 -17.65 3.09 -13.79
N LYS A 4 -18.51 4.11 -13.83
CA LYS A 4 -18.16 5.50 -13.48
C LYS A 4 -18.88 6.00 -12.23
N SER A 5 -19.58 5.10 -11.53
CA SER A 5 -20.33 5.44 -10.31
C SER A 5 -19.44 5.33 -9.08
N THR A 6 -19.76 6.13 -8.07
CA THR A 6 -19.18 6.05 -6.73
C THR A 6 -20.07 5.27 -5.77
N ILE A 7 -19.57 4.93 -4.59
CA ILE A 7 -20.38 4.36 -3.51
C ILE A 7 -21.53 5.31 -3.13
N PHE A 8 -21.30 6.63 -3.16
CA PHE A 8 -22.35 7.60 -2.88
C PHE A 8 -23.49 7.56 -3.91
N ASP A 9 -23.17 7.31 -5.20
CA ASP A 9 -24.18 7.13 -6.23
C ASP A 9 -25.05 5.90 -5.94
N LEU A 10 -24.46 4.80 -5.45
CA LEU A 10 -25.24 3.63 -5.01
C LEU A 10 -26.13 3.97 -3.82
N LEU A 11 -25.62 4.69 -2.82
CA LEU A 11 -26.41 5.13 -1.68
C LEU A 11 -27.60 6.00 -2.12
N ARG A 12 -27.39 6.87 -3.12
CA ARG A 12 -28.46 7.70 -3.69
C ARG A 12 -29.54 6.86 -4.38
N ILE A 13 -29.15 5.87 -5.16
CA ILE A 13 -30.08 4.95 -5.83
C ILE A 13 -30.91 4.15 -4.81
N CYS A 14 -30.26 3.74 -3.70
CA CYS A 14 -30.92 3.02 -2.62
C CYS A 14 -31.72 3.91 -1.65
N GLY A 15 -31.79 5.23 -1.85
CA GLY A 15 -32.49 6.16 -0.96
C GLY A 15 -31.76 6.42 0.37
N LEU A 16 -30.46 6.05 0.48
CA LEU A 16 -29.68 6.11 1.73
C LEU A 16 -28.70 7.29 1.79
N SER A 17 -28.71 8.17 0.78
CA SER A 17 -27.75 9.30 0.68
C SER A 17 -27.87 10.35 1.78
N LYS A 18 -28.95 10.36 2.57
CA LYS A 18 -29.15 11.24 3.72
C LYS A 18 -28.81 10.58 5.06
N ASN A 19 -28.43 9.30 5.07
CA ASN A 19 -28.09 8.59 6.30
C ASN A 19 -26.64 8.88 6.71
N GLU A 20 -26.44 9.96 7.46
CA GLU A 20 -25.11 10.40 7.91
C GLU A 20 -24.34 9.33 8.71
N ARG A 21 -25.05 8.54 9.53
CA ARG A 21 -24.41 7.48 10.33
C ARG A 21 -23.83 6.39 9.45
N LEU A 22 -24.57 5.96 8.43
CA LEU A 22 -24.12 4.99 7.44
C LEU A 22 -22.94 5.55 6.63
N ILE A 23 -23.03 6.80 6.17
CA ILE A 23 -21.96 7.47 5.42
C ILE A 23 -20.67 7.53 6.27
N LYS A 24 -20.75 7.92 7.53
CA LYS A 24 -19.59 7.93 8.45
C LYS A 24 -19.00 6.54 8.63
N PHE A 25 -19.82 5.52 8.81
CA PHE A 25 -19.36 4.14 8.93
C PHE A 25 -18.65 3.65 7.65
N LEU A 26 -19.26 3.87 6.49
CA LEU A 26 -18.67 3.48 5.21
C LEU A 26 -17.38 4.25 4.92
N ASN A 27 -17.31 5.53 5.26
CA ASN A 27 -16.08 6.32 5.12
C ASN A 27 -14.91 5.75 5.93
N LEU A 28 -15.15 5.24 7.15
CA LEU A 28 -14.11 4.56 7.93
C LEU A 28 -13.56 3.36 7.17
N GLN A 29 -14.43 2.50 6.65
CA GLN A 29 -14.05 1.28 5.95
C GLN A 29 -13.36 1.59 4.61
N LEU A 30 -13.95 2.44 3.80
CA LEU A 30 -13.43 2.79 2.48
C LEU A 30 -12.09 3.51 2.58
N LYS A 31 -11.91 4.39 3.58
CA LYS A 31 -10.63 5.08 3.79
C LYS A 31 -9.49 4.09 4.02
N LEU A 32 -9.76 2.97 4.67
CA LEU A 32 -8.78 1.91 4.90
C LEU A 32 -8.50 1.09 3.64
N TYR A 33 -9.53 0.77 2.84
CA TYR A 33 -9.42 -0.15 1.72
C TYR A 33 -9.22 0.50 0.35
N SER A 34 -9.66 1.75 0.18
CA SER A 34 -9.59 2.47 -1.10
C SER A 34 -8.78 3.76 -1.04
N GLN A 35 -8.37 4.18 0.15
CA GLN A 35 -7.78 5.49 0.45
C GLN A 35 -8.71 6.68 0.16
N GLU A 36 -9.91 6.42 -0.29
CA GLU A 36 -10.95 7.39 -0.69
C GLU A 36 -12.15 7.32 0.26
N ASP A 37 -13.08 8.25 0.11
CA ASP A 37 -14.36 8.26 0.82
C ASP A 37 -15.51 7.73 -0.07
N VAL A 38 -16.74 7.74 0.45
CA VAL A 38 -17.93 7.31 -0.30
C VAL A 38 -18.17 8.10 -1.58
N TYR A 39 -17.73 9.37 -1.61
CA TYR A 39 -17.95 10.28 -2.75
C TYR A 39 -16.96 10.04 -3.88
N SER A 40 -15.82 9.46 -3.58
CA SER A 40 -14.69 9.26 -4.49
C SER A 40 -14.42 7.79 -4.80
N THR A 41 -14.78 6.85 -3.91
CA THR A 41 -14.52 5.42 -4.15
C THR A 41 -15.40 4.88 -5.27
N ALA A 42 -14.78 4.21 -6.26
CA ALA A 42 -15.48 3.50 -7.33
C ALA A 42 -16.46 2.46 -6.77
N ALA A 43 -17.70 2.48 -7.24
CA ALA A 43 -18.79 1.64 -6.73
C ALA A 43 -18.44 0.14 -6.75
N LEU A 44 -17.90 -0.35 -7.85
CA LEU A 44 -17.54 -1.76 -7.99
C LEU A 44 -16.41 -2.17 -7.03
N TYR A 45 -15.37 -1.34 -6.90
CA TYR A 45 -14.28 -1.59 -5.97
C TYR A 45 -14.78 -1.59 -4.51
N GLY A 46 -15.46 -0.50 -4.12
CA GLY A 46 -15.96 -0.34 -2.76
C GLY A 46 -16.92 -1.46 -2.34
N SER A 47 -17.82 -1.86 -3.22
CA SER A 47 -18.73 -2.98 -2.95
C SER A 47 -17.99 -4.30 -2.73
N THR A 48 -16.96 -4.57 -3.54
CA THR A 48 -16.14 -5.79 -3.41
C THR A 48 -15.37 -5.83 -2.09
N VAL A 49 -14.67 -4.76 -1.73
CA VAL A 49 -13.86 -4.75 -0.50
C VAL A 49 -14.71 -4.73 0.77
N LEU A 50 -15.85 -4.06 0.74
CA LEU A 50 -16.81 -4.09 1.86
C LEU A 50 -17.40 -5.50 2.06
N GLN A 51 -17.64 -6.24 0.97
CA GLN A 51 -18.14 -7.61 1.03
C GLN A 51 -17.06 -8.59 1.55
N MET A 52 -15.81 -8.44 1.16
CA MET A 52 -14.70 -9.33 1.58
C MET A 52 -14.58 -9.42 3.10
N CYS A 53 -14.80 -8.32 3.81
CA CYS A 53 -14.74 -8.30 5.28
C CYS A 53 -15.90 -9.04 5.95
N GLN A 54 -16.98 -9.32 5.21
CA GLN A 54 -18.21 -9.94 5.71
C GLN A 54 -18.34 -11.43 5.34
N GLN A 55 -17.39 -11.97 4.60
CA GLN A 55 -17.41 -13.39 4.21
C GLN A 55 -17.23 -14.31 5.44
N PRO A 56 -17.73 -15.56 5.40
CA PRO A 56 -17.62 -16.49 6.52
C PRO A 56 -16.20 -16.68 7.05
N HIS A 57 -15.20 -16.46 6.20
CA HIS A 57 -13.79 -16.61 6.57
C HIS A 57 -13.13 -15.33 7.07
N GLY A 58 -13.74 -14.16 6.88
CA GLY A 58 -13.26 -12.86 7.33
C GLY A 58 -11.82 -12.52 6.92
N LEU A 59 -11.15 -11.70 7.72
CA LEU A 59 -9.74 -11.39 7.55
C LEU A 59 -8.87 -12.31 8.40
N TRP A 60 -7.74 -12.74 7.85
CA TRP A 60 -6.80 -13.60 8.55
C TRP A 60 -5.71 -12.80 9.24
N HIS A 61 -5.38 -13.18 10.46
CA HIS A 61 -4.25 -12.65 11.22
C HIS A 61 -3.05 -13.58 11.10
N LEU A 62 -1.93 -13.05 10.57
CA LEU A 62 -0.70 -13.83 10.47
C LEU A 62 0.00 -13.88 11.83
N LYS A 63 0.38 -15.09 12.28
CA LYS A 63 1.25 -15.25 13.44
C LYS A 63 2.60 -14.56 13.17
N LYS A 64 3.23 -14.03 14.21
CA LYS A 64 4.44 -13.21 14.18
C LYS A 64 4.18 -11.84 13.54
N SER A 65 4.30 -11.71 12.24
CA SER A 65 4.10 -10.42 11.54
C SER A 65 3.83 -10.62 10.06
N MET A 66 3.57 -9.54 9.32
CA MET A 66 3.52 -9.56 7.85
C MET A 66 4.84 -10.02 7.21
N GLN A 67 5.96 -9.91 7.91
CA GLN A 67 7.26 -10.44 7.50
C GLN A 67 7.21 -11.95 7.21
N SER A 68 6.40 -12.72 7.94
CA SER A 68 6.22 -14.17 7.72
C SER A 68 5.73 -14.50 6.32
N LEU A 69 4.92 -13.64 5.69
CA LEU A 69 4.49 -13.81 4.31
C LEU A 69 5.66 -13.65 3.33
N SER A 70 6.48 -12.61 3.52
CA SER A 70 7.66 -12.37 2.69
C SER A 70 8.68 -13.50 2.82
N GLU A 71 8.93 -13.99 4.04
CA GLU A 71 9.84 -15.12 4.31
C GLU A 71 9.36 -16.43 3.67
N SER A 72 8.05 -16.66 3.67
CA SER A 72 7.45 -17.83 3.02
C SER A 72 7.61 -17.79 1.51
N LEU A 73 7.37 -16.62 0.90
CA LEU A 73 7.57 -16.40 -0.54
C LEU A 73 9.05 -16.52 -0.92
N GLU A 74 9.96 -15.91 -0.16
CA GLU A 74 11.40 -16.01 -0.37
C GLU A 74 11.87 -17.47 -0.34
N SER A 75 11.45 -18.22 0.69
CA SER A 75 11.78 -19.64 0.81
C SER A 75 11.27 -20.47 -0.38
N SER A 76 10.10 -20.14 -0.91
CA SER A 76 9.55 -20.78 -2.10
C SER A 76 10.36 -20.46 -3.35
N LEU A 77 10.73 -19.20 -3.55
CA LEU A 77 11.53 -18.74 -4.69
C LEU A 77 12.92 -19.40 -4.72
N ILE A 78 13.60 -19.47 -3.58
CA ILE A 78 14.90 -20.14 -3.46
C ILE A 78 14.81 -21.63 -3.90
N LYS A 79 13.75 -22.33 -3.46
CA LYS A 79 13.53 -23.74 -3.85
C LYS A 79 13.33 -23.92 -5.34
N THR A 80 12.82 -22.92 -6.05
CA THR A 80 12.63 -22.97 -7.52
C THR A 80 13.84 -22.48 -8.31
N GLY A 81 14.96 -22.17 -7.65
CA GLY A 81 16.20 -21.71 -8.30
C GLY A 81 16.17 -20.26 -8.76
N VAL A 82 15.25 -19.46 -8.25
CA VAL A 82 15.18 -18.02 -8.56
C VAL A 82 16.30 -17.29 -7.83
N ASN A 83 16.99 -16.40 -8.54
CA ASN A 83 18.02 -15.53 -7.98
C ASN A 83 17.35 -14.32 -7.30
N LEU A 84 17.51 -14.21 -5.98
CA LEU A 84 17.11 -13.03 -5.19
C LEU A 84 18.34 -12.16 -4.95
N ILE A 85 18.33 -10.93 -5.45
CA ILE A 85 19.45 -10.00 -5.37
C ILE A 85 19.03 -8.82 -4.49
N PHE A 86 19.64 -8.71 -3.32
CA PHE A 86 19.40 -7.63 -2.36
C PHE A 86 20.54 -6.59 -2.38
N GLY A 87 20.24 -5.39 -1.85
CA GLY A 87 21.23 -4.33 -1.67
C GLY A 87 21.69 -3.68 -2.98
N GLN A 88 20.87 -3.79 -4.03
CA GLN A 88 21.08 -3.12 -5.31
C GLN A 88 19.90 -2.21 -5.66
N GLU A 89 20.19 -0.99 -6.05
CA GLU A 89 19.20 0.00 -6.51
C GLU A 89 19.24 0.09 -8.03
N VAL A 90 18.11 -0.19 -8.68
CA VAL A 90 17.97 -0.01 -10.13
C VAL A 90 17.85 1.48 -10.44
N ASN A 91 18.74 2.02 -11.29
CA ASN A 91 18.81 3.44 -11.61
C ASN A 91 18.26 3.78 -13.00
N SER A 92 18.37 2.85 -13.95
CA SER A 92 17.84 3.04 -15.29
C SER A 92 17.38 1.72 -15.91
N ILE A 93 16.42 1.84 -16.81
CA ILE A 93 15.88 0.78 -17.64
C ILE A 93 15.91 1.33 -19.08
N THR A 94 16.64 0.68 -19.98
CA THR A 94 16.76 1.06 -21.38
C THR A 94 16.48 -0.14 -22.26
N PHE A 95 16.05 0.09 -23.50
CA PHE A 95 15.89 -0.98 -24.47
C PHE A 95 17.08 -1.00 -25.41
N ASP A 96 17.71 -2.15 -25.56
CA ASP A 96 18.80 -2.39 -26.50
C ASP A 96 18.21 -2.89 -27.83
N ASP A 97 18.12 -1.98 -28.79
CA ASP A 97 17.54 -2.26 -30.13
C ASP A 97 18.40 -3.26 -30.94
N VAL A 98 19.68 -3.44 -30.58
CA VAL A 98 20.58 -4.37 -31.28
C VAL A 98 20.35 -5.82 -30.78
N ASN A 99 20.34 -5.98 -29.47
CA ASN A 99 20.17 -7.29 -28.83
C ASN A 99 18.70 -7.64 -28.56
N MET A 100 17.76 -6.73 -28.87
CA MET A 100 16.32 -6.89 -28.68
C MET A 100 15.98 -7.31 -27.24
N CYS A 101 16.58 -6.63 -26.27
CA CYS A 101 16.37 -6.92 -24.86
C CYS A 101 16.40 -5.65 -24.00
N TRP A 102 15.83 -5.76 -22.81
CA TRP A 102 15.91 -4.73 -21.79
C TRP A 102 17.25 -4.79 -21.06
N GLN A 103 17.84 -3.64 -20.83
CA GLN A 103 19.06 -3.48 -20.05
C GLN A 103 18.75 -2.66 -18.80
N LEU A 104 19.07 -3.21 -17.63
CA LEU A 104 18.87 -2.58 -16.33
C LEU A 104 20.22 -2.26 -15.70
N SER A 105 20.46 -0.98 -15.40
CA SER A 105 21.62 -0.56 -14.62
C SER A 105 21.24 -0.52 -13.14
N ALA A 106 22.03 -1.18 -12.31
CA ALA A 106 21.84 -1.21 -10.87
C ALA A 106 23.14 -0.92 -10.13
N ASN A 107 23.03 -0.24 -8.99
CA ASN A 107 24.17 0.10 -8.15
C ASN A 107 24.04 -0.51 -6.76
N SER A 108 25.15 -0.99 -6.23
CA SER A 108 25.34 -1.23 -4.80
C SER A 108 26.29 -0.16 -4.23
N LYS A 109 26.54 -0.19 -2.92
CA LYS A 109 27.49 0.74 -2.27
C LYS A 109 28.91 0.75 -2.90
N LYS A 110 29.31 -0.31 -3.60
CA LYS A 110 30.69 -0.50 -4.06
C LYS A 110 30.82 -0.81 -5.55
N LYS A 111 29.74 -1.20 -6.23
CA LYS A 111 29.81 -1.71 -7.60
C LYS A 111 28.55 -1.33 -8.39
N SER A 112 28.73 -1.16 -9.68
CA SER A 112 27.65 -1.05 -10.66
C SER A 112 27.46 -2.39 -11.39
N PHE A 113 26.24 -2.70 -11.75
CA PHE A 113 25.84 -3.93 -12.41
C PHE A 113 24.96 -3.60 -13.61
N ILE A 114 25.06 -4.43 -14.62
CA ILE A 114 24.17 -4.39 -15.79
C ILE A 114 23.52 -5.75 -15.92
N TYR A 115 22.21 -5.76 -15.99
CA TYR A 115 21.39 -6.95 -16.22
C TYR A 115 20.70 -6.85 -17.56
N GLN A 116 20.53 -7.97 -18.25
CA GLN A 116 19.78 -8.05 -19.49
C GLN A 116 18.64 -9.04 -19.35
N ALA A 117 17.46 -8.68 -19.88
CA ALA A 117 16.27 -9.52 -19.84
C ALA A 117 15.36 -9.26 -21.04
N LYS A 118 14.67 -10.30 -21.49
CA LYS A 118 13.62 -10.16 -22.52
C LYS A 118 12.35 -9.59 -21.93
N ASP A 119 12.02 -9.96 -20.70
CA ASP A 119 10.87 -9.46 -19.95
C ASP A 119 11.31 -8.81 -18.64
N VAL A 120 10.77 -7.65 -18.34
CA VAL A 120 10.97 -6.90 -17.10
C VAL A 120 9.63 -6.64 -16.46
N ILE A 121 9.45 -7.06 -15.21
CA ILE A 121 8.27 -6.76 -14.41
C ILE A 121 8.64 -5.66 -13.42
N TYR A 122 8.04 -4.48 -13.61
CA TYR A 122 8.27 -3.33 -12.75
C TYR A 122 7.25 -3.29 -11.63
N THR A 123 7.69 -3.42 -10.38
CA THR A 123 6.82 -3.52 -9.19
C THR A 123 6.88 -2.30 -8.27
N ALA A 124 7.72 -1.32 -8.59
CA ALA A 124 7.72 -0.04 -7.90
C ALA A 124 6.53 0.85 -8.36
N PRO A 125 6.20 1.94 -7.65
CA PRO A 125 5.12 2.83 -8.05
C PRO A 125 5.27 3.30 -9.51
N PRO A 126 4.19 3.31 -10.31
CA PRO A 126 4.25 3.65 -11.74
C PRO A 126 4.87 5.03 -12.03
N GLN A 127 4.69 5.99 -11.13
CA GLN A 127 5.31 7.31 -11.22
C GLN A 127 6.84 7.24 -11.27
N SER A 128 7.42 6.21 -10.65
CA SER A 128 8.88 6.01 -10.64
C SER A 128 9.44 5.62 -12.02
N LEU A 129 8.62 5.13 -12.94
CA LEU A 129 9.04 4.91 -14.33
C LEU A 129 9.54 6.18 -15.00
N LEU A 130 8.98 7.35 -14.65
CA LEU A 130 9.43 8.64 -15.19
C LEU A 130 10.92 8.89 -14.92
N LYS A 131 11.42 8.38 -13.78
CA LYS A 131 12.83 8.47 -13.40
C LYS A 131 13.68 7.40 -14.08
N HIS A 132 13.19 6.17 -14.14
CA HIS A 132 13.99 5.01 -14.55
C HIS A 132 13.96 4.73 -16.05
N LEU A 133 12.85 5.04 -16.74
CA LEU A 133 12.63 4.73 -18.15
C LEU A 133 12.60 6.02 -18.99
N LYS A 134 13.76 6.70 -19.14
CA LYS A 134 13.82 8.03 -19.79
C LYS A 134 13.59 7.98 -21.31
N ASP A 135 14.52 7.35 -22.03
CA ASP A 135 14.53 7.39 -23.49
C ASP A 135 13.31 6.71 -24.16
N PRO A 136 12.90 5.51 -23.74
CA PRO A 136 11.70 4.88 -24.27
C PRO A 136 10.43 5.72 -24.03
N LEU A 137 10.31 6.38 -22.88
CA LEU A 137 9.13 7.22 -22.55
C LEU A 137 8.99 8.43 -23.50
N GLU A 138 10.08 9.02 -23.97
CA GLU A 138 10.02 10.14 -24.89
C GLU A 138 9.39 9.73 -26.24
N ARG A 139 9.54 8.47 -26.64
CA ARG A 139 8.91 7.91 -27.84
C ARG A 139 7.40 7.65 -27.67
N LYS A 140 6.87 7.65 -26.42
CA LYS A 140 5.47 7.36 -26.06
C LYS A 140 4.83 8.48 -25.22
N LYS A 141 4.77 9.67 -25.80
CA LYS A 141 4.31 10.91 -25.12
C LYS A 141 2.98 10.76 -24.37
N ASN A 142 1.99 10.09 -24.98
CA ASN A 142 0.69 9.88 -24.34
C ASN A 142 0.80 9.03 -23.06
N TYR A 143 1.62 8.01 -23.07
CA TYR A 143 1.86 7.19 -21.91
C TYR A 143 2.64 7.95 -20.82
N LYS A 144 3.66 8.70 -21.21
CA LYS A 144 4.39 9.61 -20.31
C LYS A 144 3.44 10.61 -19.65
N ASN A 145 2.57 11.26 -20.42
CA ASN A 145 1.57 12.18 -19.89
C ASN A 145 0.60 11.49 -18.93
N ARG A 146 0.19 10.26 -19.24
CA ARG A 146 -0.66 9.47 -18.32
C ARG A 146 0.03 9.22 -16.98
N LEU A 147 1.31 8.85 -16.98
CA LEU A 147 2.09 8.65 -15.75
C LEU A 147 2.27 9.95 -14.95
N ASN A 148 2.48 11.07 -15.63
CA ASN A 148 2.60 12.39 -14.99
C ASN A 148 1.31 12.87 -14.34
N ASN A 149 0.16 12.47 -14.89
CA ASN A 149 -1.17 12.90 -14.42
C ASN A 149 -1.83 11.87 -13.48
N LEU A 150 -1.09 10.88 -12.99
CA LEU A 150 -1.60 10.00 -11.96
C LEU A 150 -1.86 10.81 -10.67
N PRO A 151 -2.96 10.53 -9.96
CA PRO A 151 -3.25 11.22 -8.70
C PRO A 151 -2.16 10.93 -7.66
N ASP A 152 -1.97 11.89 -6.76
CA ASP A 152 -1.07 11.71 -5.63
C ASP A 152 -1.62 10.62 -4.71
N PRO A 153 -0.88 9.52 -4.50
CA PRO A 153 -1.30 8.51 -3.54
C PRO A 153 -1.15 9.02 -2.10
N SER A 154 -1.84 8.37 -1.18
CA SER A 154 -1.76 8.72 0.23
C SER A 154 -0.42 8.32 0.84
N GLY A 155 -0.02 9.07 1.86
CA GLY A 155 0.98 8.64 2.84
C GLY A 155 0.31 8.17 4.12
N ALA A 156 1.09 7.63 5.04
CA ALA A 156 0.64 7.29 6.38
C ALA A 156 1.50 7.92 7.46
N VAL A 157 0.86 8.17 8.60
CA VAL A 157 1.53 8.34 9.89
C VAL A 157 1.19 7.10 10.70
N VAL A 158 2.22 6.42 11.19
CA VAL A 158 2.05 5.18 11.96
C VAL A 158 2.73 5.33 13.32
N PHE A 159 1.95 5.15 14.36
CA PHE A 159 2.39 5.12 15.74
C PHE A 159 2.65 3.67 16.13
N TYR A 160 3.89 3.36 16.42
CA TYR A 160 4.33 2.06 16.94
C TYR A 160 4.54 2.18 18.43
N SER A 161 3.97 1.26 19.18
CA SER A 161 4.13 1.24 20.63
C SER A 161 4.14 -0.17 21.19
N ALA A 162 4.65 -0.28 22.41
CA ALA A 162 4.63 -1.51 23.20
C ALA A 162 4.27 -1.18 24.65
N LEU A 163 3.57 -2.09 25.29
CA LEU A 163 3.21 -2.01 26.70
C LEU A 163 2.93 -3.42 27.24
N LYS A 164 2.88 -3.56 28.58
CA LYS A 164 2.43 -4.81 29.17
C LYS A 164 0.93 -4.99 28.93
N LYS A 165 0.51 -6.20 28.63
CA LYS A 165 -0.89 -6.55 28.35
C LYS A 165 -1.84 -6.13 29.47
N GLU A 166 -1.42 -6.25 30.74
CA GLU A 166 -2.21 -5.86 31.92
C GLU A 166 -2.55 -4.38 31.99
N HIS A 167 -1.85 -3.52 31.24
CA HIS A 167 -2.07 -2.07 31.18
C HIS A 167 -3.06 -1.62 30.11
N ILE A 168 -3.57 -2.56 29.30
CA ILE A 168 -4.67 -2.29 28.37
C ILE A 168 -5.95 -2.85 29.00
N LYS A 169 -6.82 -2.00 29.49
CA LYS A 169 -7.98 -2.45 30.27
C LYS A 169 -9.25 -2.69 29.46
N LYS A 170 -9.35 -2.09 28.28
CA LYS A 170 -10.57 -2.11 27.43
C LYS A 170 -10.28 -2.73 26.08
N THR A 171 -9.99 -4.03 26.03
CA THR A 171 -9.83 -4.74 24.76
C THR A 171 -10.80 -5.91 24.65
N PHE A 172 -11.45 -6.04 23.50
CA PHE A 172 -12.32 -7.17 23.12
C PHE A 172 -12.08 -7.62 21.68
N SER A 173 -11.09 -7.04 21.01
CA SER A 173 -10.67 -7.37 19.66
C SER A 173 -9.20 -6.98 19.46
N ASN A 174 -8.59 -7.50 18.42
CA ASN A 174 -7.23 -7.14 18.02
C ASN A 174 -7.21 -5.94 17.06
N HIS A 175 -8.34 -5.59 16.48
CA HIS A 175 -8.45 -4.52 15.50
C HIS A 175 -9.60 -3.60 15.85
N TYR A 176 -9.33 -2.30 15.77
CA TYR A 176 -10.30 -1.23 16.04
C TYR A 176 -10.20 -0.17 14.96
N GLN A 177 -11.31 0.46 14.71
CA GLN A 177 -11.36 1.64 13.87
C GLN A 177 -12.23 2.70 14.54
N PHE A 178 -11.61 3.84 14.84
CA PHE A 178 -12.27 4.92 15.56
C PHE A 178 -12.53 6.11 14.65
N VAL A 179 -13.69 6.75 14.84
CA VAL A 179 -13.91 8.10 14.35
C VAL A 179 -13.20 9.06 15.31
N SER A 180 -12.03 9.50 14.93
CA SER A 180 -11.27 10.49 15.72
C SER A 180 -11.70 11.90 15.32
N LYS A 181 -11.87 12.78 16.30
CA LYS A 181 -12.11 14.21 16.07
C LYS A 181 -10.90 14.90 15.41
N GLU A 182 -9.70 14.40 15.71
CA GLU A 182 -8.43 14.98 15.25
C GLU A 182 -8.01 14.44 13.87
N PHE A 183 -8.32 13.18 13.56
CA PHE A 183 -7.77 12.47 12.40
C PHE A 183 -8.83 11.92 11.43
N CYS A 184 -10.09 12.16 11.69
CA CYS A 184 -11.25 11.57 11.00
C CYS A 184 -11.33 10.05 11.15
N SER A 185 -10.24 9.31 10.93
CA SER A 185 -10.16 7.85 11.06
C SER A 185 -8.84 7.46 11.72
N LEU A 186 -8.90 6.61 12.73
CA LEU A 186 -7.74 6.01 13.40
C LEU A 186 -7.94 4.50 13.38
N PHE A 187 -7.08 3.78 12.66
CA PHE A 187 -7.04 2.33 12.66
C PHE A 187 -6.01 1.84 13.69
N VAL A 188 -6.40 0.91 14.54
CA VAL A 188 -5.56 0.36 15.61
C VAL A 188 -5.50 -1.15 15.51
N SER A 189 -4.29 -1.70 15.62
CA SER A 189 -4.04 -3.14 15.71
C SER A 189 -3.26 -3.44 16.99
N ILE A 190 -3.72 -4.41 17.76
CA ILE A 190 -3.09 -4.89 19.00
C ILE A 190 -2.69 -6.34 18.79
N SER A 191 -1.44 -6.67 19.10
CA SER A 191 -0.95 -8.05 18.98
C SER A 191 -1.52 -8.94 20.09
N ASP A 192 -1.60 -10.25 19.82
CA ASP A 192 -1.87 -11.23 20.87
C ASP A 192 -0.62 -11.45 21.71
N ASP A 193 -0.83 -11.78 22.99
CA ASP A 193 0.24 -12.23 23.86
C ASP A 193 0.81 -13.56 23.35
N GLY A 194 2.12 -13.59 23.13
CA GLY A 194 2.81 -14.79 22.65
C GLY A 194 2.68 -15.07 21.16
N ASP A 195 2.15 -14.15 20.34
CA ASP A 195 2.10 -14.29 18.88
C ASP A 195 3.47 -14.06 18.20
N GLY A 196 4.50 -13.71 18.97
CA GLY A 196 5.87 -13.50 18.52
C GLY A 196 6.19 -12.07 18.08
N ARG A 197 5.28 -11.10 18.26
CA ARG A 197 5.49 -9.69 17.97
C ARG A 197 6.07 -8.90 19.15
N ALA A 198 5.86 -9.39 20.36
CA ALA A 198 6.40 -8.86 21.60
C ALA A 198 6.83 -9.99 22.53
N PRO A 199 7.66 -9.74 23.56
CA PRO A 199 7.93 -10.67 24.61
C PRO A 199 6.65 -11.12 25.33
N LYS A 200 6.68 -12.30 25.97
CA LYS A 200 5.54 -12.82 26.74
C LYS A 200 5.10 -11.82 27.81
N GLY A 201 3.81 -11.58 27.91
CA GLY A 201 3.21 -10.59 28.81
C GLY A 201 3.23 -9.16 28.28
N GLU A 202 3.80 -8.93 27.10
CA GLU A 202 3.80 -7.65 26.39
C GLU A 202 3.03 -7.75 25.08
N VAL A 203 2.53 -6.61 24.62
CA VAL A 203 1.82 -6.49 23.35
C VAL A 203 2.29 -5.25 22.59
N THR A 204 2.25 -5.34 21.27
CA THR A 204 2.39 -4.17 20.41
C THR A 204 1.02 -3.54 20.17
N LEU A 205 0.96 -2.21 20.19
CA LEU A 205 -0.19 -1.43 19.78
C LEU A 205 0.27 -0.51 18.66
N ILE A 206 -0.31 -0.70 17.47
CA ILE A 206 0.03 0.05 16.28
C ILE A 206 -1.20 0.83 15.86
N ALA A 207 -1.05 2.15 15.72
CA ALA A 207 -2.13 3.02 15.25
C ALA A 207 -1.71 3.72 13.97
N SER A 208 -2.59 3.75 12.96
CA SER A 208 -2.30 4.37 11.68
C SER A 208 -3.41 5.31 11.21
N ILE A 209 -3.00 6.35 10.52
CA ILE A 209 -3.84 7.34 9.86
C ILE A 209 -3.29 7.63 8.47
N PHE A 210 -4.17 7.87 7.51
CA PHE A 210 -3.76 8.39 6.22
C PHE A 210 -3.49 9.89 6.29
N THR A 211 -2.51 10.36 5.50
CA THR A 211 -2.13 11.76 5.41
C THR A 211 -1.74 12.11 3.97
N LYS A 212 -1.84 13.37 3.61
CA LYS A 212 -1.26 13.85 2.35
C LYS A 212 0.25 13.87 2.47
N THR A 213 0.94 13.20 1.56
CA THR A 213 2.42 13.10 1.60
C THR A 213 3.07 14.47 1.58
N LYS A 214 2.62 15.37 0.68
CA LYS A 214 3.14 16.72 0.52
C LYS A 214 3.16 17.56 1.79
N ASP A 215 2.31 17.25 2.77
CA ASP A 215 2.26 17.97 4.02
C ASP A 215 3.47 17.68 4.94
N TRP A 216 4.34 16.76 4.57
CA TRP A 216 5.50 16.31 5.33
C TRP A 216 6.84 16.61 4.70
N PHE A 217 6.84 17.01 3.43
CA PHE A 217 8.03 17.38 2.67
C PHE A 217 8.19 18.91 2.64
N ASP A 218 9.36 19.37 2.28
CA ASP A 218 9.72 20.80 2.21
C ASP A 218 9.57 21.58 3.53
N LEU A 219 9.55 20.85 4.66
CA LEU A 219 9.56 21.42 6.00
C LEU A 219 11.00 21.56 6.52
N ASP A 220 11.29 22.68 7.17
CA ASP A 220 12.52 22.77 7.95
C ASP A 220 12.50 21.77 9.12
N LYS A 221 13.68 21.45 9.64
CA LYS A 221 13.83 20.42 10.70
C LYS A 221 12.99 20.73 11.95
N GLN A 222 12.88 22.00 12.34
CA GLN A 222 12.15 22.38 13.56
C GLN A 222 10.65 22.22 13.37
N THR A 223 10.11 22.71 12.26
CA THR A 223 8.71 22.56 11.86
C THR A 223 8.32 21.10 11.73
N TYR A 224 9.16 20.28 11.07
CA TYR A 224 8.95 18.84 10.97
C TYR A 224 8.87 18.16 12.35
N LEU A 225 9.83 18.44 13.25
CA LEU A 225 9.84 17.85 14.59
C LEU A 225 8.64 18.29 15.43
N LYS A 226 8.25 19.56 15.35
CA LYS A 226 7.05 20.08 16.02
C LYS A 226 5.80 19.37 15.54
N LYS A 227 5.64 19.19 14.22
CA LYS A 227 4.52 18.47 13.62
C LYS A 227 4.52 17.00 14.06
N LYS A 228 5.65 16.29 13.92
CA LYS A 228 5.81 14.89 14.33
C LYS A 228 5.44 14.69 15.81
N ASN A 229 5.97 15.51 16.71
CA ASN A 229 5.68 15.42 18.14
C ASN A 229 4.22 15.76 18.46
N GLY A 230 3.62 16.70 17.72
CA GLY A 230 2.21 17.01 17.82
C GLY A 230 1.31 15.83 17.49
N PHE A 231 1.60 15.12 16.40
CA PHE A 231 0.88 13.90 16.02
C PHE A 231 1.08 12.78 17.06
N MET A 232 2.32 12.56 17.51
CA MET A 232 2.60 11.57 18.55
C MET A 232 1.78 11.81 19.81
N LYS A 233 1.76 13.07 20.30
CA LYS A 233 0.99 13.46 21.49
C LYS A 233 -0.51 13.22 21.30
N LYS A 234 -1.09 13.65 20.18
CA LYS A 234 -2.52 13.52 19.89
C LYS A 234 -2.94 12.04 19.80
N ILE A 235 -2.15 11.21 19.10
CA ILE A 235 -2.42 9.76 18.98
C ILE A 235 -2.30 9.09 20.35
N SER A 236 -1.27 9.39 21.14
CA SER A 236 -1.12 8.84 22.49
C SER A 236 -2.33 9.16 23.36
N LEU A 237 -2.76 10.43 23.42
CA LEU A 237 -3.93 10.84 24.20
C LEU A 237 -5.23 10.12 23.78
N GLU A 238 -5.44 9.96 22.47
CA GLU A 238 -6.61 9.22 21.94
C GLU A 238 -6.58 7.77 22.41
N LEU A 239 -5.43 7.09 22.26
CA LEU A 239 -5.26 5.68 22.65
C LEU A 239 -5.37 5.49 24.17
N GLU A 240 -4.78 6.37 24.95
CA GLU A 240 -4.86 6.38 26.41
C GLU A 240 -6.33 6.49 26.87
N SER A 241 -7.09 7.36 26.23
CA SER A 241 -8.52 7.51 26.51
C SER A 241 -9.35 6.30 26.07
N GLN A 242 -9.11 5.75 24.87
CA GLN A 242 -9.90 4.66 24.30
C GLN A 242 -9.66 3.33 25.05
N PHE A 243 -8.43 3.05 25.45
CA PHE A 243 -8.02 1.77 26.04
C PHE A 243 -7.75 1.85 27.54
N ASP A 244 -8.00 3.01 28.18
CA ASP A 244 -7.73 3.26 29.61
C ASP A 244 -6.28 2.92 29.99
N ILE A 245 -5.34 3.45 29.20
CA ILE A 245 -3.91 3.27 29.39
C ILE A 245 -3.36 4.42 30.23
N ASP A 246 -2.63 4.08 31.31
CA ASP A 246 -1.84 5.04 32.06
C ASP A 246 -0.65 5.52 31.20
N PRO A 247 -0.47 6.85 30.99
CA PRO A 247 0.62 7.41 30.17
C PRO A 247 2.02 6.98 30.59
N GLU A 248 2.23 6.62 31.86
CA GLU A 248 3.53 6.16 32.38
C GLU A 248 3.85 4.69 32.05
N LYS A 249 2.90 3.94 31.53
CA LYS A 249 3.02 2.49 31.28
C LYS A 249 3.48 2.13 29.89
N TRP A 250 3.69 3.09 28.99
CA TRP A 250 4.28 2.85 27.69
C TRP A 250 5.74 2.38 27.83
N LEU A 251 6.05 1.23 27.32
CA LEU A 251 7.43 0.71 27.24
C LEU A 251 8.19 1.31 26.07
N HIS A 252 7.49 1.55 24.96
CA HIS A 252 8.04 2.15 23.75
C HIS A 252 6.99 2.95 23.02
N ARG A 253 7.41 4.06 22.42
CA ARG A 253 6.60 4.87 21.49
C ARG A 253 7.47 5.42 20.38
N GLU A 254 7.06 5.21 19.14
CA GLU A 254 7.72 5.76 17.96
C GLU A 254 6.66 6.19 16.94
N LEU A 255 6.94 7.26 16.19
CA LEU A 255 6.09 7.72 15.11
C LEU A 255 6.84 7.66 13.77
N ALA A 256 6.39 6.82 12.85
CA ALA A 256 6.81 6.87 11.47
C ALA A 256 5.96 7.89 10.69
N THR A 257 6.59 8.57 9.76
CA THR A 257 5.98 9.60 8.90
C THR A 257 6.33 9.32 7.44
N PRO A 258 5.74 9.99 6.45
CA PRO A 258 6.10 9.83 5.05
C PRO A 258 7.61 9.94 4.78
N LEU A 259 8.34 10.83 5.46
CA LEU A 259 9.82 10.90 5.32
C LEU A 259 10.51 9.61 5.76
N GLY A 260 10.05 8.99 6.84
CA GLY A 260 10.56 7.70 7.31
C GLY A 260 10.25 6.59 6.31
N PHE A 261 9.03 6.55 5.78
CA PHE A 261 8.64 5.57 4.77
C PHE A 261 9.48 5.72 3.50
N GLU A 262 9.66 6.93 2.95
CA GLU A 262 10.52 7.14 1.77
C GLU A 262 11.95 6.66 2.02
N LYS A 263 12.53 7.01 3.17
CA LYS A 263 13.88 6.58 3.53
C LYS A 263 14.06 5.06 3.49
N TRP A 264 13.09 4.31 4.02
CA TRP A 264 13.18 2.87 4.19
C TRP A 264 12.65 2.06 3.00
N THR A 265 11.58 2.51 2.36
CA THR A 265 10.95 1.78 1.25
C THR A 265 11.42 2.24 -0.12
N LYS A 266 12.06 3.41 -0.19
CA LYS A 266 12.44 4.08 -1.46
C LYS A 266 11.25 4.44 -2.35
N ARG A 267 10.04 4.38 -1.82
CA ARG A 267 8.85 4.85 -2.53
C ARG A 267 8.80 6.37 -2.52
N PRO A 268 8.61 7.03 -3.68
CA PRO A 268 8.63 8.50 -3.77
C PRO A 268 7.64 9.14 -2.80
N ASN A 269 8.08 10.19 -2.13
CA ASN A 269 7.26 10.92 -1.15
C ASN A 269 6.71 10.06 0.00
N GLY A 270 7.29 8.87 0.25
CA GLY A 270 6.86 7.99 1.33
C GLY A 270 5.42 7.49 1.19
N ILE A 271 4.95 7.33 -0.04
CA ILE A 271 3.61 6.82 -0.32
C ILE A 271 3.40 5.41 0.21
N VAL A 272 2.22 5.14 0.75
CA VAL A 272 1.80 3.82 1.24
C VAL A 272 0.55 3.38 0.48
N GLY A 273 0.49 2.08 0.13
CA GLY A 273 -0.54 1.56 -0.74
C GLY A 273 -0.36 2.02 -2.19
N GLY A 274 -1.37 1.77 -3.00
CA GLY A 274 -1.41 2.15 -4.39
C GLY A 274 -2.10 3.50 -4.64
N LEU A 275 -2.64 3.64 -5.83
CA LEU A 275 -3.49 4.78 -6.18
C LEU A 275 -4.87 4.62 -5.53
N GLY A 276 -5.46 5.72 -5.06
CA GLY A 276 -6.83 5.73 -4.55
C GLY A 276 -7.81 5.18 -5.60
N GLN A 277 -8.75 4.35 -5.16
CA GLN A 277 -9.61 3.57 -6.08
C GLN A 277 -10.85 4.36 -6.51
N ASN A 278 -10.64 5.44 -7.24
CA ASN A 278 -11.72 6.25 -7.79
C ASN A 278 -12.15 5.79 -9.21
N PRO A 279 -13.32 6.19 -9.71
CA PRO A 279 -13.86 5.72 -10.98
C PRO A 279 -12.99 6.05 -12.22
N ASP A 280 -12.10 7.04 -12.13
CA ASP A 280 -11.25 7.46 -13.27
C ASP A 280 -9.97 6.64 -13.41
N ILE A 281 -9.60 5.90 -12.35
CA ILE A 281 -8.38 5.08 -12.32
C ILE A 281 -8.62 3.63 -11.90
N PHE A 282 -9.88 3.23 -11.73
CA PHE A 282 -10.24 1.85 -11.40
C PHE A 282 -10.71 1.06 -12.63
N GLY A 283 -10.43 -0.23 -12.66
CA GLY A 283 -10.89 -1.17 -13.68
C GLY A 283 -10.35 -0.82 -15.07
N LEU A 284 -11.24 -0.60 -16.04
CA LEU A 284 -10.89 -0.30 -17.42
C LEU A 284 -10.15 1.03 -17.59
N PHE A 285 -10.28 1.94 -16.63
CA PHE A 285 -9.62 3.24 -16.65
C PHE A 285 -8.29 3.25 -15.90
N GLY A 286 -7.99 2.17 -15.16
CA GLY A 286 -6.74 1.99 -14.43
C GLY A 286 -5.53 1.74 -15.32
N LEU A 287 -4.35 1.72 -14.70
CA LEU A 287 -3.15 1.30 -15.37
C LEU A 287 -3.20 -0.20 -15.66
N SER A 288 -2.94 -0.56 -16.90
CA SER A 288 -2.79 -1.95 -17.30
C SER A 288 -1.44 -2.50 -16.86
N SER A 289 -1.37 -3.80 -16.60
CA SER A 289 -0.11 -4.53 -16.46
C SER A 289 0.73 -4.49 -17.74
N ARG A 290 0.10 -4.39 -18.90
CA ARG A 290 0.80 -4.18 -20.18
C ARG A 290 1.16 -2.72 -20.35
N THR A 291 2.44 -2.46 -20.61
CA THR A 291 2.90 -1.15 -21.04
C THR A 291 2.88 -1.05 -22.58
N PRO A 292 3.04 0.16 -23.18
CA PRO A 292 3.20 0.28 -24.62
C PRO A 292 4.59 -0.15 -25.13
N PHE A 293 5.40 -0.76 -24.28
CA PHE A 293 6.73 -1.29 -24.58
C PHE A 293 6.70 -2.80 -24.47
N GLU A 294 7.08 -3.49 -25.53
CA GLU A 294 7.15 -4.96 -25.55
C GLU A 294 8.15 -5.45 -24.49
N GLY A 295 7.76 -6.50 -23.75
CA GLY A 295 8.59 -7.08 -22.69
C GLY A 295 8.71 -6.23 -21.41
N LEU A 296 8.07 -5.06 -21.31
CA LEU A 296 8.01 -4.29 -20.07
C LEU A 296 6.59 -4.32 -19.48
N TRP A 297 6.49 -4.83 -18.27
CA TRP A 297 5.23 -5.09 -17.58
C TRP A 297 5.15 -4.32 -16.26
N LEU A 298 3.94 -3.94 -15.84
CA LEU A 298 3.68 -3.38 -14.52
C LEU A 298 2.97 -4.40 -13.63
N CYS A 299 3.33 -4.40 -12.35
CA CYS A 299 2.69 -5.23 -11.33
C CYS A 299 2.70 -4.49 -9.98
N GLY A 300 1.71 -4.73 -9.16
CA GLY A 300 1.68 -4.20 -7.80
C GLY A 300 0.39 -3.46 -7.45
N ASP A 301 0.49 -2.67 -6.38
CA ASP A 301 -0.65 -2.04 -5.71
C ASP A 301 -1.35 -0.92 -6.51
N SER A 302 -0.66 -0.33 -7.46
CA SER A 302 -1.22 0.71 -8.33
C SER A 302 -1.76 0.16 -9.67
N ILE A 303 -1.73 -1.16 -9.84
CA ILE A 303 -2.18 -1.87 -11.05
C ILE A 303 -3.42 -2.66 -10.71
N TYR A 304 -4.37 -2.77 -11.66
CA TYR A 304 -5.60 -3.55 -11.43
C TYR A 304 -5.30 -4.95 -10.85
N PRO A 305 -6.04 -5.41 -9.85
CA PRO A 305 -7.26 -4.84 -9.27
C PRO A 305 -7.05 -3.79 -8.17
N GLY A 306 -5.83 -3.49 -7.75
CA GLY A 306 -5.54 -2.44 -6.79
C GLY A 306 -4.69 -2.91 -5.61
N GLU A 307 -4.76 -2.18 -4.51
CA GLU A 307 -3.94 -2.38 -3.33
C GLU A 307 -4.39 -3.54 -2.42
N GLY A 308 -3.60 -3.77 -1.39
CA GLY A 308 -3.81 -4.84 -0.40
C GLY A 308 -3.24 -6.19 -0.84
N THR A 309 -3.08 -7.12 0.12
CA THR A 309 -2.47 -8.43 -0.14
C THR A 309 -3.18 -9.20 -1.25
N ALA A 310 -4.51 -9.20 -1.27
CA ALA A 310 -5.30 -9.85 -2.31
C ALA A 310 -5.11 -9.17 -3.68
N GLY A 311 -5.14 -7.85 -3.72
CA GLY A 311 -4.98 -7.08 -4.95
C GLY A 311 -3.61 -7.27 -5.60
N VAL A 312 -2.51 -7.14 -4.83
CA VAL A 312 -1.16 -7.31 -5.37
C VAL A 312 -0.88 -8.75 -5.81
N SER A 313 -1.43 -9.75 -5.09
CA SER A 313 -1.32 -11.16 -5.47
C SER A 313 -2.03 -11.42 -6.80
N GLN A 314 -3.25 -10.90 -6.97
CA GLN A 314 -3.99 -11.02 -8.23
C GLN A 314 -3.29 -10.27 -9.37
N SER A 315 -2.71 -9.11 -9.12
CA SER A 315 -1.92 -8.37 -10.10
C SER A 315 -0.71 -9.19 -10.58
N ALA A 316 0.01 -9.82 -9.65
CA ALA A 316 1.16 -10.69 -9.97
C ALA A 316 0.74 -11.90 -10.82
N LEU A 317 -0.37 -12.55 -10.46
CA LEU A 317 -0.93 -13.68 -11.20
C LEU A 317 -1.33 -13.29 -12.62
N MET A 318 -1.99 -12.14 -12.78
CA MET A 318 -2.39 -11.63 -14.09
C MET A 318 -1.18 -11.35 -14.99
N VAL A 319 -0.14 -10.71 -14.46
CA VAL A 319 1.09 -10.44 -15.21
C VAL A 319 1.77 -11.74 -15.63
N SER A 320 1.91 -12.70 -14.71
CA SER A 320 2.52 -14.00 -15.01
C SER A 320 1.78 -14.72 -16.12
N ARG A 321 0.45 -14.77 -16.07
CA ARG A 321 -0.38 -15.40 -17.13
C ARG A 321 -0.22 -14.69 -18.47
N GLN A 322 -0.16 -13.36 -18.49
CA GLN A 322 0.00 -12.59 -19.72
C GLN A 322 1.37 -12.81 -20.36
N ILE A 323 2.44 -12.93 -19.55
CA ILE A 323 3.78 -13.25 -20.05
C ILE A 323 3.82 -14.67 -20.62
N LEU A 324 3.24 -15.64 -19.94
CA LEU A 324 3.19 -17.02 -20.43
C LEU A 324 2.40 -17.13 -21.73
N ALA A 325 1.22 -16.49 -21.79
CA ALA A 325 0.41 -16.46 -23.01
C ALA A 325 1.14 -15.79 -24.19
N SER A 326 1.92 -14.72 -23.95
CA SER A 326 2.74 -14.09 -25.01
C SER A 326 3.84 -15.01 -25.56
N LYS A 327 4.18 -16.07 -24.82
CA LYS A 327 5.15 -17.11 -25.23
C LYS A 327 4.49 -18.39 -25.74
N GLY A 328 3.17 -18.40 -25.95
CA GLY A 328 2.43 -19.56 -26.43
C GLY A 328 2.19 -20.63 -25.37
N ILE A 329 2.37 -20.33 -24.09
CA ILE A 329 2.12 -21.26 -22.99
C ILE A 329 0.71 -20.99 -22.44
N GLU A 330 -0.27 -21.77 -22.89
CA GLU A 330 -1.69 -21.55 -22.58
C GLU A 330 -2.20 -22.33 -21.35
N ASN A 331 -1.62 -23.50 -21.07
CA ASN A 331 -2.04 -24.37 -19.95
C ASN A 331 -1.27 -24.05 -18.67
N PHE A 332 -1.73 -23.05 -17.94
CA PHE A 332 -1.24 -22.73 -16.61
C PHE A 332 -2.32 -23.09 -15.59
N SER A 333 -2.22 -24.26 -14.97
CA SER A 333 -2.97 -24.63 -13.77
C SER A 333 -2.23 -24.09 -12.55
N LEU A 334 -2.95 -23.40 -11.68
CA LEU A 334 -2.47 -23.03 -10.35
C LEU A 334 -2.59 -24.20 -9.40
#